data_ef437a38856124a03f834444cf54635a
#
_entry.id   ef437a38856124a03f834444cf54635a
#
_cell.length_a   1.000
_cell.length_b   1.000
_cell.length_c   1.000
_cell.angle_alpha   90.00
_cell.angle_beta   90.00
_cell.angle_gamma   90.00
#
_symmetry.space_group_name_H-M   'P 1'
#
loop_
_entity.id
_entity.type
_entity.pdbx_description
1 polymer ?
#
loop_
_entity_poly.entity_id
_entity_poly.type
_entity_poly.pdbx_seq_one_letter_code
_entity_poly.pdbx_strand_id
1 'polypeptide(L)' 'ITVGDLLREYSVPNEQCHLVLVNGKFVPPGERDKLTFNNGDALAVWPPVAGG' A
#
# COMPACT_ATOMS: atom_id res chain seq x y z
N ILE A 1 6.07 -8.74 6.77
CA ILE A 1 6.04 -7.35 6.31
C ILE A 1 4.59 -6.87 6.26
N THR A 2 4.35 -5.64 6.69
CA THR A 2 3.03 -5.04 6.61
C THR A 2 2.88 -4.26 5.30
N VAL A 3 1.62 -3.88 4.98
CA VAL A 3 1.36 -3.03 3.81
C VAL A 3 2.11 -1.70 3.95
N GLY A 4 2.14 -1.12 5.14
CA GLY A 4 2.89 0.11 5.39
C GLY A 4 4.39 -0.07 5.16
N ASP A 5 4.96 -1.20 5.61
CA ASP A 5 6.37 -1.51 5.35
C ASP A 5 6.65 -1.61 3.86
N LEU A 6 5.75 -2.25 3.12
CA LEU A 6 5.91 -2.42 1.67
C LEU A 6 5.88 -1.06 0.95
N LEU A 7 4.97 -0.18 1.36
CA LEU A 7 4.89 1.16 0.78
C LEU A 7 6.17 1.95 1.05
N ARG A 8 6.73 1.83 2.24
CA ARG A 8 8.00 2.50 2.58
C ARG A 8 9.14 1.95 1.76
N GLU A 9 9.15 0.64 1.51
CA GLU A 9 10.19 0.00 0.70
C GLU A 9 10.19 0.52 -0.73
N TYR A 10 9.02 0.81 -1.29
CA TYR A 10 8.90 1.39 -2.63
C TYR A 10 8.97 2.91 -2.62
N SER A 11 9.28 3.52 -1.47
CA SER A 11 9.41 4.98 -1.33
C SER A 11 8.11 5.71 -1.70
N VAL A 12 6.98 5.15 -1.33
CA VAL A 12 5.67 5.76 -1.58
C VAL A 12 5.23 6.49 -0.30
N PRO A 13 5.19 7.84 -0.30
CA PRO A 13 4.77 8.59 0.88
C PRO A 13 3.30 8.36 1.19
N ASN A 14 2.97 8.19 2.47
CA ASN A 14 1.59 8.01 2.91
C ASN A 14 0.67 9.13 2.47
N GLU A 15 1.17 10.37 2.48
CA GLU A 15 0.36 11.52 2.10
C GLU A 15 -0.06 11.49 0.64
N GLN A 16 0.65 10.76 -0.20
CA GLN A 16 0.35 10.63 -1.61
C GLN A 16 -0.47 9.40 -1.93
N CYS A 17 -0.68 8.53 -0.94
CA CYS A 17 -1.47 7.32 -1.11
C CYS A 17 -2.91 7.58 -0.72
N HIS A 18 -3.71 8.07 -1.67
CA HIS A 18 -5.12 8.33 -1.41
C HIS A 18 -5.93 7.05 -1.30
N LEU A 19 -5.56 6.05 -2.09
CA LEU A 19 -6.27 4.79 -2.12
C LEU A 19 -5.26 3.65 -2.21
N VAL A 20 -5.31 2.73 -1.26
CA VAL A 20 -4.48 1.53 -1.26
C VAL A 20 -5.39 0.32 -1.25
N LEU A 21 -5.17 -0.59 -2.18
CA LEU A 21 -5.96 -1.81 -2.33
C LEU A 21 -5.03 -3.02 -2.25
N VAL A 22 -5.45 -4.03 -1.50
CA VAL A 22 -4.77 -5.32 -1.46
C VAL A 22 -5.75 -6.38 -1.93
N ASN A 23 -5.43 -7.04 -3.02
CA ASN A 23 -6.32 -8.02 -3.65
C ASN A 23 -7.71 -7.44 -3.94
N GLY A 24 -7.75 -6.17 -4.35
CA GLY A 24 -8.99 -5.48 -4.66
C GLY A 24 -9.76 -4.96 -3.46
N LYS A 25 -9.22 -5.08 -2.25
CA LYS A 25 -9.87 -4.60 -1.03
C LYS A 25 -9.19 -3.34 -0.53
N PHE A 26 -10.00 -2.34 -0.21
CA PHE A 26 -9.51 -1.07 0.31
C PHE A 26 -8.83 -1.25 1.67
N VAL A 27 -7.66 -0.64 1.84
CA VAL A 27 -6.92 -0.62 3.10
C VAL A 27 -6.88 0.82 3.62
N PRO A 28 -7.61 1.15 4.68
CA PRO A 28 -7.58 2.51 5.26
C PRO A 28 -6.19 2.86 5.77
N PRO A 29 -5.85 4.16 5.82
CA PRO A 29 -4.52 4.58 6.30
C PRO A 29 -4.17 4.03 7.67
N GLY A 30 -5.12 3.94 8.58
CA GLY A 30 -4.88 3.42 9.93
C GLY A 30 -4.63 1.92 9.99
N GLU A 31 -4.91 1.19 8.92
CA GLU A 31 -4.74 -0.26 8.88
C GLU A 31 -3.47 -0.70 8.14
N ARG A 32 -2.79 0.23 7.46
CA ARG A 32 -1.63 -0.11 6.62
C ARG A 32 -0.50 -0.74 7.40
N ASP A 33 -0.27 -0.28 8.63
CA ASP A 33 0.79 -0.80 9.47
C ASP A 33 0.38 -2.05 10.26
N LYS A 34 -0.89 -2.41 10.20
CA LYS A 34 -1.42 -3.59 10.91
C LYS A 34 -1.66 -4.77 9.99
N LEU A 35 -1.92 -4.51 8.72
CA LEU A 35 -2.24 -5.56 7.76
C LEU A 35 -0.98 -6.17 7.18
N THR A 36 -0.82 -7.48 7.37
CA THR A 36 0.33 -8.21 6.82
C THR A 36 0.15 -8.44 5.33
N PHE A 37 1.21 -8.13 4.57
CA PHE A 37 1.24 -8.40 3.14
C PHE A 37 1.95 -9.74 2.91
N ASN A 38 1.24 -10.69 2.30
CA ASN A 38 1.74 -12.04 2.08
C ASN A 38 2.21 -12.25 0.65
N ASN A 39 3.03 -13.27 0.43
CA ASN A 39 3.44 -13.64 -0.92
C ASN A 39 2.22 -13.96 -1.76
N GLY A 40 2.21 -13.45 -2.98
CA GLY A 40 1.10 -13.66 -3.89
C GLY A 40 0.00 -12.62 -3.80
N ASP A 41 0.03 -11.76 -2.79
CA ASP A 41 -0.94 -10.68 -2.68
C ASP A 41 -0.63 -9.61 -3.74
N ALA A 42 -1.68 -8.96 -4.24
CA ALA A 42 -1.56 -7.87 -5.22
C ALA A 42 -1.80 -6.53 -4.55
N LEU A 43 -0.88 -5.59 -4.76
CA LEU A 43 -0.97 -4.23 -4.22
C LEU A 43 -1.28 -3.24 -5.33
N ALA A 44 -2.28 -2.38 -5.10
CA ALA A 44 -2.58 -1.27 -5.99
C ALA A 44 -2.64 0.03 -5.20
N VAL A 45 -2.07 1.08 -5.75
CA VAL A 45 -2.01 2.40 -5.10
C VAL A 45 -2.51 3.46 -6.06
N TRP A 46 -3.36 4.35 -5.59
CA TRP A 46 -3.90 5.46 -6.37
C TRP A 46 -3.76 6.77 -5.63
N PRO A 47 -3.38 7.85 -6.30
CA PRO A 47 -3.00 7.88 -7.71
C PRO A 47 -1.69 7.13 -7.93
N PRO A 48 -1.41 6.66 -9.15
CA PRO A 48 -0.15 5.98 -9.44
C PRO A 48 1.02 6.92 -9.15
N VAL A 49 2.11 6.35 -8.58
CA VAL A 49 3.30 7.15 -8.28
C VAL A 49 4.03 7.46 -9.58
N ALA A 50 4.31 8.74 -9.83
CA ALA A 50 5.01 9.17 -11.04
C ALA A 50 6.41 8.54 -11.07
N GLY A 51 6.73 7.89 -12.17
CA GLY A 51 8.03 7.25 -12.34
C GLY A 51 8.16 5.91 -11.63
N GLY A 52 7.11 5.48 -10.99
CA GLY A 52 7.08 4.20 -10.27
C GLY A 52 6.29 3.16 -11.00
#